data_01106f578af12482b12799e7f9b8b77b
#
_entry.id   01106f578af12482b12799e7f9b8b77b
#
_cell.length_a   1.000
_cell.length_b   1.000
_cell.length_c   1.000
_cell.angle_alpha   90.00
_cell.angle_beta   90.00
_cell.angle_gamma   90.00
#
_symmetry.space_group_name_H-M   'P 1'
#
loop_
_entity.id
_entity.type
_entity.pdbx_description
1 polymer ?
#
loop_
_entity_poly.entity_id
_entity_poly.type
_entity_poly.pdbx_seq_one_letter_code
_entity_poly.pdbx_strand_id
1 'polypeptide(L)'
;PLARIDDPPARSAALEWVLGLLGQEGVVQTPEMQERVWSALGSLASAPREQRHLTGLRLLVQDTELQAALLPYTQDGAYGAIFDGAEDRLKLSDAVLFEMEEIMARPKAAAPALLHLFDRLEERFDGRPTLLVLDEAWLFLDSPLFAARIREWLKTLRKKNVAVVFAT
;
A
#
# COMPACT_ATOMS: atom_id res chain seq x y z
N PRO A 1 -4.96 -3.52 -2.96
CA PRO A 1 -4.97 -3.73 -1.50
C PRO A 1 -6.34 -4.13 -0.97
N LEU A 2 -7.46 -3.65 -1.57
CA LEU A 2 -8.81 -3.85 -1.01
C LEU A 2 -9.53 -5.12 -1.49
N ALA A 3 -9.00 -5.86 -2.45
CA ALA A 3 -9.69 -6.99 -3.06
C ALA A 3 -10.02 -8.15 -2.08
N ARG A 4 -9.23 -8.32 -1.01
CA ARG A 4 -9.33 -9.43 -0.04
C ARG A 4 -9.71 -9.00 1.37
N ILE A 5 -10.36 -7.84 1.54
CA ILE A 5 -10.72 -7.30 2.87
C ILE A 5 -11.82 -8.08 3.60
N ASP A 6 -12.41 -9.10 2.99
CA ASP A 6 -13.21 -10.13 3.66
C ASP A 6 -12.36 -10.99 4.62
N ASP A 7 -11.05 -11.14 4.38
CA ASP A 7 -10.10 -11.75 5.29
C ASP A 7 -9.64 -10.74 6.37
N PRO A 8 -9.76 -11.06 7.69
CA PRO A 8 -9.43 -10.12 8.75
C PRO A 8 -7.98 -9.59 8.72
N PRO A 9 -6.93 -10.42 8.52
CA PRO A 9 -5.57 -9.94 8.35
C PRO A 9 -5.41 -8.97 7.17
N ALA A 10 -6.02 -9.29 6.02
CA ALA A 10 -5.96 -8.41 4.84
C ALA A 10 -6.71 -7.09 5.07
N ARG A 11 -7.80 -7.10 5.85
CA ARG A 11 -8.51 -5.88 6.24
C ARG A 11 -7.67 -4.99 7.16
N SER A 12 -6.94 -5.57 8.10
CA SER A 12 -6.02 -4.81 8.95
C SER A 12 -4.90 -4.16 8.15
N ALA A 13 -4.29 -4.89 7.21
CA ALA A 13 -3.29 -4.34 6.31
C ALA A 13 -3.88 -3.23 5.41
N ALA A 14 -5.11 -3.40 4.94
CA ALA A 14 -5.83 -2.39 4.17
C ALA A 14 -6.09 -1.11 4.98
N LEU A 15 -6.43 -1.23 6.27
CA LEU A 15 -6.58 -0.08 7.16
C LEU A 15 -5.27 0.71 7.21
N GLU A 16 -4.15 0.06 7.55
CA GLU A 16 -2.83 0.72 7.64
C GLU A 16 -2.46 1.42 6.33
N TRP A 17 -2.73 0.77 5.20
CA TRP A 17 -2.48 1.35 3.90
C TRP A 17 -3.35 2.58 3.61
N VAL A 18 -4.66 2.52 3.91
CA VAL A 18 -5.58 3.66 3.75
C VAL A 18 -5.19 4.82 4.67
N LEU A 19 -4.81 4.52 5.92
CA LEU A 19 -4.30 5.54 6.85
C LEU A 19 -3.04 6.21 6.29
N GLY A 20 -2.18 5.45 5.62
CA GLY A 20 -1.02 6.00 4.91
C GLY A 20 -1.41 6.99 3.79
N LEU A 21 -2.44 6.67 2.99
CA LEU A 21 -2.98 7.58 1.96
C LEU A 21 -3.52 8.88 2.58
N LEU A 22 -4.34 8.75 3.63
CA LEU A 22 -4.92 9.90 4.34
C LEU A 22 -3.84 10.79 4.95
N GLY A 23 -2.79 10.19 5.51
CA GLY A 23 -1.64 10.92 6.06
C GLY A 23 -0.87 11.72 4.99
N GLN A 24 -0.77 11.23 3.75
CA GLN A 24 -0.18 11.99 2.63
C GLN A 24 -0.99 13.25 2.27
N GLU A 25 -2.29 13.24 2.55
CA GLU A 25 -3.18 14.40 2.36
C GLU A 25 -3.30 15.28 3.60
N GLY A 26 -2.51 15.01 4.64
CA GLY A 26 -2.44 15.84 5.85
C GLY A 26 -3.55 15.56 6.87
N VAL A 27 -4.31 14.49 6.70
CA VAL A 27 -5.34 14.10 7.67
C VAL A 27 -4.70 13.65 8.98
N VAL A 28 -5.12 14.28 10.08
CA VAL A 28 -4.66 13.90 11.42
C VAL A 28 -5.29 12.58 11.82
N GLN A 29 -4.44 11.62 12.18
CA GLN A 29 -4.90 10.29 12.57
C GLN A 29 -5.37 10.30 14.03
N THR A 30 -6.69 10.34 14.22
CA THR A 30 -7.34 10.15 15.52
C THR A 30 -7.97 8.77 15.64
N PRO A 31 -8.18 8.26 16.87
CA PRO A 31 -8.88 6.99 17.05
C PRO A 31 -10.26 6.95 16.38
N GLU A 32 -11.01 8.06 16.44
CA GLU A 32 -12.34 8.18 15.82
C GLU A 32 -12.26 8.09 14.30
N MET A 33 -11.25 8.71 13.69
CA MET A 33 -11.02 8.62 12.24
C MET A 33 -10.67 7.18 11.84
N GLN A 34 -9.79 6.52 12.59
CA GLN A 34 -9.42 5.11 12.33
C GLN A 34 -10.65 4.20 12.43
N GLU A 35 -11.52 4.41 13.41
CA GLU A 35 -12.75 3.63 13.56
C GLU A 35 -13.72 3.84 12.40
N ARG A 36 -13.86 5.09 11.90
CA ARG A 36 -14.67 5.38 10.70
C ARG A 36 -14.16 4.66 9.47
N VAL A 37 -12.84 4.68 9.23
CA VAL A 37 -12.22 3.96 8.11
C VAL A 37 -12.40 2.44 8.30
N TRP A 38 -12.20 1.91 9.51
CA TRP A 38 -12.40 0.49 9.81
C TRP A 38 -13.84 0.05 9.55
N SER A 39 -14.82 0.84 10.00
CA SER A 39 -16.26 0.57 9.76
C SER A 39 -16.59 0.58 8.27
N ALA A 40 -16.07 1.56 7.52
CA ALA A 40 -16.26 1.63 6.07
C ALA A 40 -15.61 0.44 5.35
N LEU A 41 -14.42 -0.01 5.76
CA LEU A 41 -13.78 -1.22 5.24
C LEU A 41 -14.61 -2.47 5.56
N GLY A 42 -15.22 -2.54 6.74
CA GLY A 42 -16.14 -3.61 7.13
C GLY A 42 -17.38 -3.68 6.23
N SER A 43 -17.97 -2.52 5.93
CA SER A 43 -19.10 -2.41 5.00
C SER A 43 -18.70 -2.80 3.57
N LEU A 44 -17.52 -2.34 3.13
CA LEU A 44 -16.98 -2.67 1.80
C LEU A 44 -16.66 -4.17 1.66
N ALA A 45 -16.25 -4.83 2.73
CA ALA A 45 -15.99 -6.26 2.73
C ALA A 45 -17.24 -7.11 2.40
N SER A 46 -18.42 -6.58 2.70
CA SER A 46 -19.72 -7.22 2.38
C SER A 46 -20.19 -6.92 0.95
N ALA A 47 -19.54 -5.98 0.26
CA ALA A 47 -19.86 -5.66 -1.12
C ALA A 47 -19.26 -6.68 -2.11
N PRO A 48 -19.78 -6.77 -3.35
CA PRO A 48 -19.16 -7.54 -4.42
C PRO A 48 -17.68 -7.14 -4.62
N ARG A 49 -16.85 -8.11 -5.04
CA ARG A 49 -15.40 -7.89 -5.20
C ARG A 49 -15.06 -6.75 -6.15
N GLU A 50 -15.86 -6.58 -7.19
CA GLU A 50 -15.70 -5.54 -8.20
C GLU A 50 -15.86 -4.11 -7.64
N GLN A 51 -16.49 -4.00 -6.47
CA GLN A 51 -16.67 -2.72 -5.78
C GLN A 51 -15.63 -2.48 -4.68
N ARG A 52 -14.77 -3.48 -4.38
CA ARG A 52 -13.75 -3.39 -3.33
C ARG A 52 -12.51 -2.63 -3.80
N HIS A 53 -12.70 -1.36 -4.06
CA HIS A 53 -11.68 -0.43 -4.51
C HIS A 53 -11.86 0.94 -3.81
N LEU A 54 -10.95 1.89 -4.01
CA LEU A 54 -10.95 3.16 -3.27
C LEU A 54 -12.17 4.03 -3.54
N THR A 55 -12.67 4.05 -4.78
CA THR A 55 -13.94 4.74 -5.08
C THR A 55 -15.09 4.14 -4.25
N GLY A 56 -15.18 2.81 -4.15
CA GLY A 56 -16.17 2.13 -3.31
C GLY A 56 -16.02 2.49 -1.83
N LEU A 57 -14.78 2.50 -1.31
CA LEU A 57 -14.49 2.90 0.06
C LEU A 57 -14.92 4.36 0.32
N ARG A 58 -14.55 5.28 -0.57
CA ARG A 58 -14.87 6.69 -0.47
C ARG A 58 -16.39 6.95 -0.34
N LEU A 59 -17.20 6.18 -1.05
CA LEU A 59 -18.67 6.30 -0.98
C LEU A 59 -19.24 5.82 0.36
N LEU A 60 -18.55 4.92 1.05
CA LEU A 60 -18.98 4.34 2.33
C LEU A 60 -18.50 5.13 3.55
N VAL A 61 -17.44 5.91 3.40
CA VAL A 61 -16.95 6.78 4.47
C VAL A 61 -17.91 7.96 4.66
N GLN A 62 -18.51 8.06 5.86
CA GLN A 62 -19.46 9.11 6.21
C GLN A 62 -18.76 10.35 6.81
N ASP A 63 -17.74 10.83 6.11
CA ASP A 63 -16.92 11.97 6.55
C ASP A 63 -16.39 12.70 5.32
N THR A 64 -16.74 13.98 5.20
CA THR A 64 -16.42 14.80 4.02
C THR A 64 -14.93 15.10 3.88
N GLU A 65 -14.20 15.22 5.00
CA GLU A 65 -12.75 15.43 4.99
C GLU A 65 -12.05 14.18 4.47
N LEU A 66 -12.43 13.01 4.99
CA LEU A 66 -11.87 11.73 4.52
C LEU A 66 -12.23 11.45 3.06
N GLN A 67 -13.45 11.77 2.64
CA GLN A 67 -13.87 11.66 1.23
C GLN A 67 -13.03 12.55 0.31
N ALA A 68 -12.74 13.79 0.74
CA ALA A 68 -11.91 14.71 -0.01
C ALA A 68 -10.45 14.23 -0.09
N ALA A 69 -9.92 13.72 1.01
CA ALA A 69 -8.55 13.19 1.08
C ALA A 69 -8.36 11.90 0.26
N LEU A 70 -9.39 11.07 0.11
CA LEU A 70 -9.35 9.87 -0.72
C LEU A 70 -9.51 10.17 -2.22
N LEU A 71 -10.13 11.29 -2.59
CA LEU A 71 -10.45 11.63 -3.98
C LEU A 71 -9.25 11.52 -4.94
N PRO A 72 -8.04 12.00 -4.63
CA PRO A 72 -6.89 11.89 -5.55
C PRO A 72 -6.56 10.46 -5.97
N TYR A 73 -6.90 9.48 -5.15
CA TYR A 73 -6.56 8.06 -5.32
C TYR A 73 -7.70 7.22 -5.92
N THR A 74 -8.88 7.82 -6.13
CA THR A 74 -10.05 7.18 -6.75
C THR A 74 -10.01 7.28 -8.27
N GLN A 75 -10.92 6.61 -8.97
CA GLN A 75 -10.99 6.59 -10.45
C GLN A 75 -10.99 7.98 -11.08
N ASP A 76 -11.61 8.95 -10.41
CA ASP A 76 -11.69 10.34 -10.88
C ASP A 76 -10.46 11.18 -10.48
N GLY A 77 -9.54 10.61 -9.71
CA GLY A 77 -8.39 11.30 -9.15
C GLY A 77 -7.11 11.11 -9.96
N ALA A 78 -6.12 11.95 -9.68
CA ALA A 78 -4.84 11.98 -10.38
C ALA A 78 -4.04 10.66 -10.30
N TYR A 79 -4.28 9.86 -9.24
CA TYR A 79 -3.57 8.61 -8.98
C TYR A 79 -4.47 7.37 -9.12
N GLY A 80 -5.72 7.53 -9.58
CA GLY A 80 -6.69 6.44 -9.68
C GLY A 80 -6.23 5.30 -10.55
N ALA A 81 -5.55 5.58 -11.66
CA ALA A 81 -4.98 4.56 -12.54
C ALA A 81 -3.97 3.62 -11.84
N ILE A 82 -3.33 4.11 -10.76
CA ILE A 82 -2.35 3.35 -9.97
C ILE A 82 -3.05 2.57 -8.85
N PHE A 83 -4.03 3.19 -8.15
CA PHE A 83 -4.53 2.68 -6.87
C PHE A 83 -5.94 2.12 -6.92
N ASP A 84 -6.78 2.56 -7.85
CA ASP A 84 -8.22 2.26 -7.82
C ASP A 84 -8.61 1.11 -8.76
N GLY A 85 -7.94 -0.02 -8.58
CA GLY A 85 -8.28 -1.26 -9.26
C GLY A 85 -9.03 -2.22 -8.36
N ALA A 86 -10.07 -2.87 -8.89
CA ALA A 86 -10.77 -3.95 -8.20
C ALA A 86 -9.89 -5.22 -8.05
N GLU A 87 -8.84 -5.32 -8.85
CA GLU A 87 -7.89 -6.43 -8.83
C GLU A 87 -6.46 -5.94 -8.62
N ASP A 88 -5.69 -6.74 -7.90
CA ASP A 88 -4.25 -6.54 -7.79
C ASP A 88 -3.58 -7.03 -9.09
N ARG A 89 -3.02 -6.10 -9.85
CA ARG A 89 -2.34 -6.38 -11.12
C ARG A 89 -0.86 -6.69 -10.97
N LEU A 90 -0.31 -6.65 -9.76
CA LEU A 90 1.08 -7.00 -9.52
C LEU A 90 1.30 -8.50 -9.77
N LYS A 91 1.91 -8.81 -10.90
CA LYS A 91 2.32 -10.17 -11.26
C LYS A 91 3.72 -10.41 -10.74
N LEU A 92 3.84 -11.13 -9.65
CA LEU A 92 5.11 -11.55 -9.09
C LEU A 92 5.48 -12.94 -9.64
N SER A 93 6.51 -12.99 -10.48
CA SER A 93 7.14 -14.22 -11.01
C SER A 93 8.45 -14.53 -10.26
N ASP A 94 9.17 -15.57 -10.70
CA ASP A 94 10.45 -15.95 -10.07
C ASP A 94 11.54 -14.90 -10.30
N ALA A 95 11.45 -14.13 -11.38
CA ALA A 95 12.28 -12.95 -11.61
C ALA A 95 11.36 -11.79 -12.05
N VAL A 96 11.46 -10.67 -11.36
CA VAL A 96 10.67 -9.48 -11.65
C VAL A 96 11.52 -8.23 -11.49
N LEU A 97 11.35 -7.27 -12.39
CA LEU A 97 11.94 -5.96 -12.34
C LEU A 97 10.82 -4.93 -12.25
N PHE A 98 10.94 -3.99 -11.33
CA PHE A 98 10.06 -2.84 -11.22
C PHE A 98 10.86 -1.58 -11.59
N GLU A 99 10.46 -0.94 -12.66
CA GLU A 99 10.96 0.39 -13.01
C GLU A 99 10.20 1.41 -12.14
N MET A 100 10.94 2.27 -11.44
CA MET A 100 10.39 3.12 -10.40
C MET A 100 10.40 4.61 -10.71
N GLU A 101 11.05 5.03 -11.81
CA GLU A 101 11.24 6.45 -12.14
C GLU A 101 9.91 7.20 -12.20
N GLU A 102 8.93 6.64 -12.90
CA GLU A 102 7.63 7.29 -13.10
C GLU A 102 6.85 7.45 -11.78
N ILE A 103 6.90 6.45 -10.90
CA ILE A 103 6.20 6.52 -9.61
C ILE A 103 6.93 7.45 -8.63
N MET A 104 8.26 7.46 -8.65
CA MET A 104 9.07 8.32 -7.79
C MET A 104 8.94 9.80 -8.15
N ALA A 105 8.62 10.12 -9.40
CA ALA A 105 8.27 11.47 -9.82
C ALA A 105 6.96 12.00 -9.21
N ARG A 106 6.19 11.15 -8.51
CA ARG A 106 4.90 11.48 -7.90
C ARG A 106 4.94 11.26 -6.37
N PRO A 107 5.45 12.21 -5.58
CA PRO A 107 5.76 11.99 -4.15
C PRO A 107 4.59 11.44 -3.33
N LYS A 108 3.36 11.92 -3.56
CA LYS A 108 2.16 11.45 -2.85
C LYS A 108 1.75 10.03 -3.23
N ALA A 109 2.09 9.57 -4.43
CA ALA A 109 1.80 8.22 -4.88
C ALA A 109 2.93 7.24 -4.57
N ALA A 110 4.18 7.69 -4.56
CA ALA A 110 5.35 6.84 -4.39
C ALA A 110 5.30 6.04 -3.09
N ALA A 111 5.10 6.70 -1.95
CA ALA A 111 5.11 6.05 -0.65
C ALA A 111 4.03 4.96 -0.53
N PRO A 112 2.74 5.22 -0.80
CA PRO A 112 1.70 4.21 -0.73
C PRO A 112 1.87 3.06 -1.74
N ALA A 113 2.36 3.34 -2.94
CA ALA A 113 2.60 2.32 -3.95
C ALA A 113 3.71 1.36 -3.53
N LEU A 114 4.82 1.92 -3.02
CA LEU A 114 5.94 1.13 -2.55
C LEU A 114 5.58 0.30 -1.30
N LEU A 115 4.84 0.86 -0.36
CA LEU A 115 4.36 0.09 0.80
C LEU A 115 3.55 -1.12 0.34
N HIS A 116 2.60 -0.92 -0.59
CA HIS A 116 1.84 -2.03 -1.14
C HIS A 116 2.72 -3.05 -1.86
N LEU A 117 3.67 -2.59 -2.69
CA LEU A 117 4.63 -3.47 -3.35
C LEU A 117 5.42 -4.30 -2.34
N PHE A 118 5.91 -3.68 -1.28
CA PHE A 118 6.66 -4.37 -0.23
C PHE A 118 5.83 -5.40 0.52
N ASP A 119 4.59 -5.10 0.85
CA ASP A 119 3.67 -6.05 1.47
C ASP A 119 3.42 -7.27 0.55
N ARG A 120 3.23 -7.02 -0.74
CA ARG A 120 3.07 -8.10 -1.74
C ARG A 120 4.33 -8.96 -1.91
N LEU A 121 5.52 -8.33 -1.87
CA LEU A 121 6.80 -9.07 -1.90
C LEU A 121 6.95 -9.90 -0.62
N GLU A 122 6.60 -9.36 0.53
CA GLU A 122 6.71 -10.07 1.80
C GLU A 122 5.85 -11.34 1.87
N GLU A 123 4.66 -11.32 1.28
CA GLU A 123 3.80 -12.50 1.13
C GLU A 123 4.46 -13.64 0.32
N ARG A 124 5.42 -13.30 -0.55
CA ARG A 124 6.15 -14.27 -1.40
C ARG A 124 7.37 -14.88 -0.72
N PHE A 125 7.84 -14.30 0.37
CA PHE A 125 9.02 -14.81 1.07
C PHE A 125 8.66 -16.03 1.94
N ASP A 126 8.64 -17.19 1.29
CA ASP A 126 8.22 -18.49 1.83
C ASP A 126 9.38 -19.37 2.33
N GLY A 127 10.59 -18.81 2.40
CA GLY A 127 11.82 -19.50 2.81
C GLY A 127 12.70 -19.99 1.66
N ARG A 128 12.23 -19.89 0.41
CA ARG A 128 13.08 -20.12 -0.76
C ARG A 128 14.16 -19.03 -0.85
N PRO A 129 15.39 -19.38 -1.27
CA PRO A 129 16.43 -18.39 -1.48
C PRO A 129 15.94 -17.28 -2.42
N THR A 130 15.95 -16.06 -1.94
CA THR A 130 15.47 -14.89 -2.70
C THR A 130 16.51 -13.79 -2.65
N LEU A 131 16.74 -13.13 -3.78
CA LEU A 131 17.57 -11.94 -3.89
C LEU A 131 16.69 -10.74 -4.19
N LEU A 132 16.73 -9.74 -3.31
CA LEU A 132 16.11 -8.44 -3.50
C LEU A 132 17.19 -7.40 -3.79
N VAL A 133 17.15 -6.81 -4.97
CA VAL A 133 18.07 -5.73 -5.36
C VAL A 133 17.29 -4.42 -5.33
N LEU A 134 17.76 -3.46 -4.55
CA LEU A 134 17.25 -2.11 -4.47
C LEU A 134 18.27 -1.18 -5.12
N ASP A 135 18.05 -0.87 -6.38
CA ASP A 135 18.84 0.10 -7.11
C ASP A 135 18.41 1.51 -6.74
N GLU A 136 19.33 2.48 -6.77
CA GLU A 136 19.09 3.85 -6.30
C GLU A 136 18.51 3.89 -4.87
N ALA A 137 19.00 3.02 -4.00
CA ALA A 137 18.42 2.77 -2.67
C ALA A 137 18.33 4.01 -1.78
N TRP A 138 19.16 5.02 -2.02
CA TRP A 138 19.12 6.30 -1.32
C TRP A 138 17.78 7.04 -1.51
N LEU A 139 17.12 6.90 -2.67
CA LEU A 139 15.77 7.46 -2.93
C LEU A 139 14.73 6.96 -1.92
N PHE A 140 14.85 5.70 -1.52
CA PHE A 140 13.94 5.11 -0.55
C PHE A 140 14.29 5.54 0.88
N LEU A 141 15.56 5.76 1.17
CA LEU A 141 16.04 6.08 2.52
C LEU A 141 15.78 7.55 2.91
N ASP A 142 15.60 8.43 1.95
CA ASP A 142 15.23 9.83 2.19
C ASP A 142 13.82 9.98 2.78
N SER A 143 12.94 9.02 2.57
CA SER A 143 11.63 9.00 3.20
C SER A 143 11.72 8.31 4.58
N PRO A 144 11.40 9.00 5.70
CA PRO A 144 11.42 8.41 7.04
C PRO A 144 10.53 7.16 7.16
N LEU A 145 9.38 7.14 6.47
CA LEU A 145 8.45 6.02 6.43
C LEU A 145 9.11 4.78 5.82
N PHE A 146 9.80 4.95 4.69
CA PHE A 146 10.52 3.88 4.03
C PHE A 146 11.73 3.42 4.82
N ALA A 147 12.51 4.35 5.34
CA ALA A 147 13.67 4.02 6.16
C ALA A 147 13.26 3.16 7.38
N ALA A 148 12.13 3.46 8.01
CA ALA A 148 11.59 2.66 9.09
C ALA A 148 11.19 1.26 8.63
N ARG A 149 10.44 1.14 7.52
CA ARG A 149 9.98 -0.15 6.97
C ARG A 149 11.14 -1.03 6.51
N ILE A 150 12.12 -0.47 5.81
CA ILE A 150 13.32 -1.19 5.39
C ILE A 150 14.12 -1.69 6.60
N ARG A 151 14.30 -0.89 7.65
CA ARG A 151 14.98 -1.34 8.88
C ARG A 151 14.28 -2.51 9.55
N GLU A 152 12.94 -2.49 9.59
CA GLU A 152 12.15 -3.58 10.12
C GLU A 152 12.29 -4.84 9.25
N TRP A 153 12.20 -4.67 7.94
CA TRP A 153 12.39 -5.74 6.96
C TRP A 153 13.74 -6.42 7.10
N LEU A 154 14.82 -5.66 7.16
CA LEU A 154 16.17 -6.22 7.29
C LEU A 154 16.32 -7.14 8.51
N LYS A 155 15.55 -6.92 9.58
CA LYS A 155 15.53 -7.81 10.75
C LYS A 155 14.82 -9.14 10.48
N THR A 156 13.83 -9.16 9.62
CA THR A 156 12.95 -10.30 9.36
C THR A 156 13.34 -11.08 8.10
N LEU A 157 13.84 -10.41 7.06
CA LEU A 157 14.16 -11.00 5.76
C LEU A 157 15.22 -12.13 5.86
N ARG A 158 16.22 -11.97 6.74
CA ARG A 158 17.18 -13.04 7.00
C ARG A 158 16.52 -14.34 7.43
N LYS A 159 15.46 -14.27 8.26
CA LYS A 159 14.73 -15.45 8.72
C LYS A 159 13.90 -16.08 7.62
N LYS A 160 13.60 -15.32 6.58
CA LYS A 160 12.86 -15.75 5.38
C LYS A 160 13.78 -16.15 4.22
N ASN A 161 15.09 -16.29 4.47
CA ASN A 161 16.10 -16.64 3.45
C ASN A 161 16.19 -15.66 2.28
N VAL A 162 16.07 -14.36 2.59
CA VAL A 162 16.14 -13.26 1.61
C VAL A 162 17.44 -12.48 1.83
N ALA A 163 18.24 -12.37 0.76
CA ALA A 163 19.39 -11.48 0.70
C ALA A 163 18.97 -10.14 0.07
N VAL A 164 19.44 -9.04 0.64
CA VAL A 164 19.17 -7.69 0.13
C VAL A 164 20.47 -7.05 -0.34
N VAL A 165 20.48 -6.53 -1.55
CA VAL A 165 21.57 -5.75 -2.13
C VAL A 165 21.08 -4.33 -2.35
N PHE A 166 21.83 -3.38 -1.84
CA PHE A 166 21.64 -1.95 -2.10
C PHE A 166 22.67 -1.53 -3.15
N ALA A 167 22.19 -1.00 -4.25
CA ALA A 167 23.02 -0.39 -5.28
C ALA A 167 22.76 1.14 -5.30
N THR A 168 23.78 1.90 -5.69
CA THR A 168 23.75 3.37 -5.78
C THR A 168 24.48 3.80 -7.05
#